data_914f58691fc0431dca98482ce44359b8
#
_entry.id   914f58691fc0431dca98482ce44359b8
#
_cell.length_a   1.000
_cell.length_b   1.000
_cell.length_c   1.000
_cell.angle_alpha   90.00
_cell.angle_beta   90.00
_cell.angle_gamma   90.00
#
_symmetry.space_group_name_H-M   'P 1'
#
loop_
_entity.id
_entity.type
_entity.pdbx_description
1 polymer ?
#
loop_
_entity_poly.entity_id
_entity_poly.type
_entity_poly.pdbx_seq_one_letter_code
_entity_poly.pdbx_strand_id
1 'polypeptide(L)'
;MSERIRQLLSEEEVDRRICEIGEQISRDYEGKSVHMICVLKGGVFFTCELAKRVTVPVTLDFMSVSSYGDDTSSSGVVRIVKDLDETIEEMDVLIVEDIIDSGRTLSHLIEILKQRHPASIHLCTLLDKPERRV
;
A
#
# COMPACT_ATOMS: atom_id res chain seq x y z
N MET A 1 15.26 -7.99 10.17
CA MET A 1 14.71 -7.03 9.23
C MET A 1 14.40 -5.68 9.86
N SER A 2 13.59 -5.67 10.92
CA SER A 2 13.23 -4.43 11.57
C SER A 2 14.42 -3.70 12.19
N GLU A 3 15.39 -4.42 12.74
CA GLU A 3 16.58 -3.78 13.30
C GLU A 3 17.38 -3.06 12.22
N ARG A 4 17.46 -3.67 11.04
CA ARG A 4 18.20 -3.06 9.95
C ARG A 4 17.51 -1.79 9.48
N ILE A 5 16.20 -1.79 9.48
CA ILE A 5 15.44 -0.60 9.11
C ILE A 5 15.66 0.49 10.16
N ARG A 6 15.71 0.13 11.44
CA ARG A 6 15.96 1.11 12.49
C ARG A 6 17.34 1.74 12.36
N GLN A 7 18.31 0.98 11.87
CA GLN A 7 19.65 1.54 11.64
C GLN A 7 19.64 2.55 10.51
N LEU A 8 18.74 2.39 9.54
CA LEU A 8 18.65 3.31 8.42
C LEU A 8 17.81 4.53 8.72
N LEU A 9 16.77 4.36 9.52
CA LEU A 9 15.85 5.44 9.85
C LEU A 9 15.53 5.42 11.34
N SER A 10 15.58 6.57 11.97
CA SER A 10 15.14 6.71 13.35
C SER A 10 13.61 6.74 13.39
N GLU A 11 13.05 6.56 14.59
CA GLU A 11 11.61 6.67 14.76
C GLU A 11 11.12 8.07 14.38
N GLU A 12 11.91 9.09 14.70
CA GLU A 12 11.54 10.45 14.35
C GLU A 12 11.52 10.67 12.85
N GLU A 13 12.47 10.09 12.14
CA GLU A 13 12.50 10.19 10.69
C GLU A 13 11.32 9.46 10.05
N VAL A 14 10.99 8.29 10.58
CA VAL A 14 9.84 7.53 10.08
C VAL A 14 8.56 8.32 10.31
N ASP A 15 8.40 8.88 11.50
CA ASP A 15 7.20 9.63 11.83
C ASP A 15 7.08 10.87 10.95
N ARG A 16 8.18 11.57 10.74
CA ARG A 16 8.19 12.75 9.86
C ARG A 16 7.82 12.35 8.44
N ARG A 17 8.34 11.23 7.98
CA ARG A 17 8.05 10.76 6.63
C ARG A 17 6.57 10.43 6.47
N ILE A 18 5.98 9.81 7.48
CA ILE A 18 4.54 9.50 7.45
C ILE A 18 3.73 10.78 7.41
N CYS A 19 4.13 11.79 8.19
CA CYS A 19 3.45 13.08 8.17
C CYS A 19 3.54 13.73 6.79
N GLU A 20 4.70 13.69 6.16
CA GLU A 20 4.88 14.25 4.83
C GLU A 20 4.02 13.55 3.80
N ILE A 21 3.95 12.24 3.88
CA ILE A 21 3.13 11.46 2.96
C ILE A 21 1.66 11.79 3.17
N GLY A 22 1.24 11.90 4.43
CA GLY A 22 -0.13 12.26 4.75
C GLY A 22 -0.52 13.63 4.20
N GLU A 23 0.39 14.59 4.30
CA GLU A 23 0.14 15.92 3.75
C GLU A 23 0.04 15.87 2.23
N GLN A 24 0.91 15.08 1.59
CA GLN A 24 0.88 14.96 0.14
C GLN A 24 -0.42 14.35 -0.34
N ILE A 25 -0.88 13.30 0.34
CA ILE A 25 -2.15 12.65 -0.01
C ILE A 25 -3.31 13.63 0.18
N SER A 26 -3.28 14.40 1.26
CA SER A 26 -4.33 15.38 1.52
C SER A 26 -4.42 16.42 0.40
N ARG A 27 -3.28 16.83 -0.12
CA ARG A 27 -3.26 17.78 -1.24
C ARG A 27 -3.72 17.11 -2.54
N ASP A 28 -3.22 15.91 -2.80
CA ASP A 28 -3.52 15.22 -4.06
C ASP A 28 -5.00 14.85 -4.18
N TYR A 29 -5.64 14.60 -3.05
CA TYR A 29 -7.04 14.16 -3.03
C TYR A 29 -7.98 15.25 -2.52
N GLU A 30 -7.55 16.50 -2.55
CA GLU A 30 -8.40 17.60 -2.09
C GLU A 30 -9.71 17.62 -2.88
N GLY A 31 -10.82 17.71 -2.16
CA GLY A 31 -12.14 17.67 -2.76
C GLY A 31 -12.65 16.27 -3.06
N LYS A 32 -11.87 15.26 -2.73
CA LYS A 32 -12.22 13.86 -2.95
C LYS A 32 -12.12 13.08 -1.65
N SER A 33 -12.47 11.81 -1.72
CA SER A 33 -12.17 10.90 -0.62
C SER A 33 -11.17 9.86 -1.13
N VAL A 34 -10.43 9.25 -0.21
CA VAL A 34 -9.47 8.23 -0.58
C VAL A 34 -9.84 6.91 0.09
N HIS A 35 -9.87 5.86 -0.71
CA HIS A 35 -10.13 4.51 -0.21
C HIS A 35 -8.79 3.80 -0.11
N MET A 36 -8.31 3.61 1.12
CA MET A 36 -7.02 2.96 1.35
C MET A 36 -7.21 1.47 1.48
N ILE A 37 -6.42 0.73 0.71
CA ILE A 37 -6.38 -0.72 0.80
C ILE A 37 -5.05 -1.10 1.43
N CYS A 38 -5.13 -1.76 2.58
CA CYS A 38 -3.95 -2.26 3.27
C CYS A 38 -3.76 -3.72 2.91
N VAL A 39 -2.57 -4.05 2.44
CA VAL A 39 -2.22 -5.45 2.16
C VAL A 39 -1.63 -6.04 3.43
N LEU A 40 -2.36 -6.98 4.01
CA LEU A 40 -1.99 -7.59 5.28
C LEU A 40 -0.75 -8.45 5.09
N LYS A 41 0.11 -8.58 6.09
CA LYS A 41 -0.04 -7.92 7.40
C LYS A 41 0.94 -6.76 7.55
N GLY A 42 1.94 -6.69 6.69
CA GLY A 42 3.09 -5.81 6.87
C GLY A 42 2.73 -4.33 6.92
N GLY A 43 1.73 -3.92 6.16
CA GLY A 43 1.39 -2.51 6.08
C GLY A 43 0.42 -1.98 7.11
N VAL A 44 -0.01 -2.82 8.06
CA VAL A 44 -1.10 -2.45 8.96
C VAL A 44 -0.77 -1.18 9.78
N PHE A 45 0.39 -1.18 10.44
CA PHE A 45 0.73 -0.04 11.29
C PHE A 45 0.94 1.23 10.47
N PHE A 46 1.63 1.12 9.35
CA PHE A 46 1.85 2.27 8.48
C PHE A 46 0.51 2.82 7.99
N THR A 47 -0.38 1.93 7.55
CA THR A 47 -1.69 2.35 7.04
C THR A 47 -2.47 3.11 8.11
N CYS A 48 -2.50 2.60 9.34
CA CYS A 48 -3.23 3.25 10.40
C CYS A 48 -2.65 4.61 10.75
N GLU A 49 -1.32 4.69 10.85
CA GLU A 49 -0.67 5.96 11.17
C GLU A 49 -0.85 6.98 10.05
N LEU A 50 -0.81 6.51 8.82
CA LEU A 50 -1.00 7.37 7.67
C LEU A 50 -2.43 7.90 7.62
N ALA A 51 -3.42 7.02 7.83
CA ALA A 51 -4.82 7.42 7.78
C ALA A 51 -5.14 8.52 8.79
N LYS A 52 -4.49 8.49 9.95
CA LYS A 52 -4.71 9.49 10.99
C LYS A 52 -4.21 10.87 10.57
N ARG A 53 -3.33 10.94 9.60
CA ARG A 53 -2.71 12.19 9.19
C ARG A 53 -3.25 12.75 7.88
N VAL A 54 -4.20 12.06 7.28
CA VAL A 54 -4.83 12.52 6.05
C VAL A 54 -6.09 13.32 6.42
N THR A 55 -6.23 14.50 5.81
CA THR A 55 -7.33 15.42 6.18
C THR A 55 -8.56 15.30 5.29
N VAL A 56 -8.46 14.58 4.17
CA VAL A 56 -9.65 14.29 3.36
C VAL A 56 -10.34 13.04 3.92
N PRO A 57 -11.60 12.80 3.57
CA PRO A 57 -12.28 11.60 4.05
C PRO A 57 -11.55 10.33 3.62
N VAL A 58 -11.39 9.41 4.56
CA VAL A 58 -10.67 8.15 4.33
C VAL A 58 -11.56 6.99 4.69
N THR A 59 -11.57 5.97 3.84
CA THR A 59 -12.15 4.69 4.19
C THR A 59 -11.04 3.65 4.08
N LEU A 60 -11.15 2.60 4.86
CA LEU A 60 -10.13 1.56 4.93
C LEU A 60 -10.70 0.21 4.56
N ASP A 61 -9.92 -0.57 3.84
CA ASP A 61 -10.25 -1.97 3.59
C ASP A 61 -8.95 -2.76 3.60
N PHE A 62 -9.06 -4.05 3.73
CA PHE A 62 -7.90 -4.91 3.91
C PHE A 62 -8.01 -6.11 3.00
N MET A 63 -6.86 -6.54 2.47
CA MET A 63 -6.82 -7.78 1.73
C MET A 63 -5.53 -8.51 2.03
N SER A 64 -5.54 -9.81 1.83
CA SER A 64 -4.38 -10.66 2.05
C SER A 64 -4.17 -11.50 0.82
N VAL A 65 -2.93 -11.57 0.37
CA VAL A 65 -2.56 -12.34 -0.81
C VAL A 65 -1.35 -13.20 -0.50
N SER A 66 -1.20 -14.27 -1.24
CA SER A 66 0.00 -15.08 -1.17
C SER A 66 0.54 -15.25 -2.58
N SER A 67 1.86 -15.37 -2.69
CA SER A 67 2.50 -15.60 -3.98
C SER A 67 2.31 -17.07 -4.36
N TYR A 68 2.16 -17.30 -5.65
CA TYR A 68 2.05 -18.64 -6.17
C TYR A 68 3.44 -19.20 -6.36
N GLY A 69 3.64 -20.45 -5.93
CA GLY A 69 4.88 -21.14 -6.12
C GLY A 69 5.97 -20.67 -5.16
N ASP A 70 7.22 -20.91 -5.58
CA ASP A 70 8.38 -20.57 -4.78
C ASP A 70 8.57 -19.05 -4.73
N ASP A 71 8.83 -18.54 -3.54
CA ASP A 71 9.01 -17.10 -3.35
C ASP A 71 10.14 -16.53 -4.19
N THR A 72 11.25 -17.25 -4.28
CA THR A 72 12.43 -16.74 -4.97
C THR A 72 12.29 -16.76 -6.48
N SER A 73 11.43 -17.61 -6.98
CA SER A 73 11.21 -17.73 -8.41
C SER A 73 9.81 -17.31 -8.82
N SER A 74 9.14 -16.58 -7.95
CA SER A 74 7.77 -16.17 -8.19
C SER A 74 7.63 -15.37 -9.47
N SER A 75 6.60 -15.68 -10.23
CA SER A 75 6.25 -14.91 -11.41
C SER A 75 5.45 -13.66 -11.05
N GLY A 76 5.13 -13.48 -9.79
CA GLY A 76 4.30 -12.37 -9.34
C GLY A 76 2.82 -12.72 -9.30
N VAL A 77 2.46 -13.93 -9.72
CA VAL A 77 1.08 -14.37 -9.66
C VAL A 77 0.65 -14.50 -8.21
N VAL A 78 -0.50 -13.96 -7.88
CA VAL A 78 -0.98 -13.97 -6.50
C VAL A 78 -2.28 -14.76 -6.40
N ARG A 79 -2.47 -15.30 -5.21
CA ARG A 79 -3.74 -15.90 -4.83
C ARG A 79 -4.33 -15.04 -3.72
N ILE A 80 -5.57 -14.65 -3.88
CA ILE A 80 -6.23 -13.84 -2.87
C ILE A 80 -6.69 -14.74 -1.74
N VAL A 81 -6.16 -14.50 -0.54
CA VAL A 81 -6.51 -15.26 0.66
C VAL A 81 -7.69 -14.59 1.36
N LYS A 82 -7.64 -13.27 1.48
CA LYS A 82 -8.78 -12.48 1.97
C LYS A 82 -9.02 -11.37 0.98
N ASP A 83 -10.23 -11.31 0.44
CA ASP A 83 -10.58 -10.26 -0.49
C ASP A 83 -11.16 -9.06 0.24
N LEU A 84 -11.34 -7.99 -0.52
CA LEU A 84 -11.92 -6.75 0.00
C LEU A 84 -13.34 -6.97 0.47
N ASP A 85 -13.74 -6.21 1.48
CA ASP A 85 -15.10 -6.30 2.00
C ASP A 85 -16.09 -5.54 1.13
N GLU A 86 -15.61 -4.51 0.42
CA GLU A 86 -16.48 -3.64 -0.36
C GLU A 86 -15.99 -3.50 -1.79
N THR A 87 -16.91 -3.12 -2.68
CA THR A 87 -16.53 -2.85 -4.06
C THR A 87 -15.68 -1.58 -4.13
N ILE A 88 -14.76 -1.57 -5.10
CA ILE A 88 -13.95 -0.37 -5.34
C ILE A 88 -14.37 0.33 -6.63
N GLU A 89 -15.48 -0.08 -7.20
CA GLU A 89 -15.96 0.50 -8.46
C GLU A 89 -16.15 2.00 -8.30
N GLU A 90 -15.53 2.76 -9.20
CA GLU A 90 -15.58 4.22 -9.24
C GLU A 90 -14.99 4.92 -8.01
N MET A 91 -14.20 4.20 -7.22
CA MET A 91 -13.51 4.79 -6.07
C MET A 91 -12.09 5.20 -6.42
N ASP A 92 -11.59 6.22 -5.74
CA ASP A 92 -10.18 6.59 -5.80
C ASP A 92 -9.43 5.73 -4.80
N VAL A 93 -8.67 4.78 -5.31
CA VAL A 93 -8.03 3.75 -4.51
C VAL A 93 -6.55 4.06 -4.32
N LEU A 94 -6.09 3.89 -3.08
CA LEU A 94 -4.68 4.00 -2.74
C LEU A 94 -4.26 2.73 -2.02
N ILE A 95 -3.39 1.96 -2.64
CA ILE A 95 -2.83 0.76 -2.02
C ILE A 95 -1.69 1.19 -1.13
N VAL A 96 -1.71 0.77 0.12
CA VAL A 96 -0.70 1.19 1.10
C VAL A 96 0.14 -0.01 1.50
N GLU A 97 1.45 0.12 1.37
CA GLU A 97 2.41 -0.91 1.72
C GLU A 97 3.61 -0.26 2.38
N ASP A 98 4.15 -0.88 3.43
CA ASP A 98 5.27 -0.26 4.13
C ASP A 98 6.59 -0.43 3.38
N ILE A 99 6.82 -1.58 2.76
CA ILE A 99 8.05 -1.86 2.02
C ILE A 99 7.72 -2.53 0.71
N ILE A 100 8.27 -2.00 -0.38
CA ILE A 100 8.19 -2.65 -1.68
C ILE A 100 9.54 -3.31 -1.96
N ASP A 101 9.52 -4.62 -2.16
CA ASP A 101 10.73 -5.37 -2.46
C ASP A 101 10.91 -5.47 -3.99
N SER A 102 10.45 -6.53 -4.64
CA SER A 102 10.61 -6.66 -6.09
C SER A 102 9.55 -5.89 -6.88
N GLY A 103 8.36 -5.78 -6.34
CA GLY A 103 7.26 -5.14 -7.01
C GLY A 103 6.40 -6.07 -7.84
N ARG A 104 6.82 -7.32 -8.04
CA ARG A 104 6.07 -8.24 -8.88
C ARG A 104 4.68 -8.57 -8.34
N THR A 105 4.63 -8.91 -7.06
CA THR A 105 3.37 -9.26 -6.42
C THR A 105 2.40 -8.09 -6.44
N LEU A 106 2.90 -6.89 -6.14
CA LEU A 106 2.06 -5.70 -6.15
C LEU A 106 1.60 -5.35 -7.54
N SER A 107 2.48 -5.49 -8.55
CA SER A 107 2.09 -5.22 -9.93
C SER A 107 0.94 -6.13 -10.36
N HIS A 108 1.04 -7.40 -10.01
CA HIS A 108 0.00 -8.36 -10.37
C HIS A 108 -1.31 -8.03 -9.65
N LEU A 109 -1.21 -7.67 -8.36
CA LEU A 109 -2.38 -7.29 -7.58
C LEU A 109 -3.05 -6.05 -8.16
N ILE A 110 -2.26 -5.05 -8.55
CA ILE A 110 -2.80 -3.84 -9.13
C ILE A 110 -3.57 -4.16 -10.42
N GLU A 111 -3.03 -5.06 -11.25
CA GLU A 111 -3.73 -5.45 -12.47
C GLU A 111 -5.07 -6.13 -12.17
N ILE A 112 -5.11 -6.96 -11.13
CA ILE A 112 -6.36 -7.58 -10.72
C ILE A 112 -7.37 -6.51 -10.29
N LEU A 113 -6.94 -5.55 -9.49
CA LEU A 113 -7.82 -4.53 -8.97
C LEU A 113 -8.28 -3.56 -10.05
N LYS A 114 -7.45 -3.29 -11.05
CA LYS A 114 -7.84 -2.44 -12.18
C LYS A 114 -9.05 -3.01 -12.91
N GLN A 115 -9.19 -4.33 -12.92
CA GLN A 115 -10.31 -4.97 -13.60
C GLN A 115 -11.62 -4.79 -12.83
N ARG A 116 -11.56 -4.24 -11.63
CA ARG A 116 -12.75 -3.94 -10.83
C ARG A 116 -13.21 -2.50 -11.01
N HIS A 117 -12.61 -1.79 -11.96
CA HIS A 117 -13.05 -0.48 -12.45
C HIS A 117 -13.03 0.63 -11.40
N PRO A 118 -11.91 0.80 -10.65
CA PRO A 118 -11.78 1.97 -9.77
C PRO A 118 -11.66 3.24 -10.62
N ALA A 119 -12.03 4.37 -10.03
CA ALA A 119 -11.85 5.66 -10.70
C ALA A 119 -10.36 5.95 -10.87
N SER A 120 -9.55 5.58 -9.88
CA SER A 120 -8.11 5.69 -9.96
C SER A 120 -7.50 4.66 -9.02
N ILE A 121 -6.25 4.29 -9.28
CA ILE A 121 -5.53 3.39 -8.38
C ILE A 121 -4.07 3.80 -8.36
N HIS A 122 -3.55 4.02 -7.16
CA HIS A 122 -2.17 4.41 -6.96
C HIS A 122 -1.58 3.60 -5.81
N LEU A 123 -0.27 3.63 -5.70
CA LEU A 123 0.48 2.90 -4.69
C LEU A 123 1.23 3.88 -3.80
N CYS A 124 1.15 3.68 -2.49
CA CYS A 124 1.87 4.47 -1.51
C CYS A 124 2.76 3.55 -0.69
N THR A 125 4.02 3.92 -0.54
CA THR A 125 4.95 3.13 0.24
C THR A 125 5.81 4.01 1.13
N LEU A 126 6.15 3.50 2.30
CA LEU A 126 7.06 4.19 3.20
C LEU A 126 8.51 3.98 2.79
N LEU A 127 8.85 2.75 2.42
CA LEU A 127 10.20 2.38 2.01
C LEU A 127 10.16 1.63 0.69
N ASP A 128 11.14 1.92 -0.15
CA ASP A 128 11.26 1.28 -1.45
C ASP A 128 12.68 0.72 -1.60
N LYS A 129 12.78 -0.50 -2.11
CA LYS A 129 14.07 -1.13 -2.38
C LYS A 129 14.26 -1.24 -3.89
N PRO A 130 14.68 -0.16 -4.54
CA PRO A 130 14.77 -0.14 -6.00
C PRO A 130 15.71 -1.18 -6.58
N GLU A 131 16.75 -1.56 -5.86
CA GLU A 131 17.69 -2.57 -6.34
C GLU A 131 17.04 -3.95 -6.49
N ARG A 132 15.89 -4.17 -5.90
CA ARG A 132 15.14 -5.42 -6.02
C ARG A 132 13.94 -5.30 -6.95
N ARG A 133 13.72 -4.12 -7.47
CA ARG A 133 12.58 -3.86 -8.33
C ARG A 133 12.77 -4.49 -9.70
N VAL A 134 11.73 -5.05 -10.25
CA VAL A 134 11.74 -5.60 -11.62
C VAL A 134 10.73 -4.91 -12.48
#